data_e2f5850380b53a75629d1fdef14508f6
#
_entry.id   e2f5850380b53a75629d1fdef14508f6
#
_cell.length_a   1.000
_cell.length_b   1.000
_cell.length_c   1.000
_cell.angle_alpha   90.00
_cell.angle_beta   90.00
_cell.angle_gamma   90.00
#
_symmetry.space_group_name_H-M   'P 1'
#
loop_
_entity.id
_entity.type
_entity.pdbx_description
1 polymer ?
#
loop_
_entity_poly.entity_id
_entity_poly.type
_entity_poly.pdbx_seq_one_letter_code
_entity_poly.pdbx_strand_id
1 'polypeptide(L)'
;MREFVRSLLASPRDVLFPIMHVLTVFLLGLLILRLIDSLLKRIARIAPTDATHLHRINHRTETLRHFVRSLGRSVLAATIVIMILYEVGLEGTLSTLLAGAGIASLAIAFGAQSLVKDVISGFFVLIGDQYGVGESVRIGTLEGVVEEMTLRVTVLRNADGEIHVIPNGSVQTVTVLSRDWRRALVDVEVSPKEELGRVFGVLAGINDTLSKNLSDGIIDRPQIIGIEKLTGNGITIRLAAKTYPEKQGEVALQWRLKIKETFDREGIRLAESLRIVS
;
A
#
# COMPACT_ATOMS: atom_id res chain seq x y z
N MET A 1 13.13 -33.60 -46.16
CA MET A 1 11.91 -34.38 -46.45
C MET A 1 12.20 -35.83 -46.88
N ARG A 2 13.17 -36.10 -47.82
CA ARG A 2 13.53 -37.48 -48.23
C ARG A 2 14.27 -38.29 -47.16
N GLU A 3 15.07 -37.67 -46.31
CA GLU A 3 15.77 -38.35 -45.22
C GLU A 3 14.80 -38.65 -44.06
N PHE A 4 13.85 -37.78 -43.76
CA PHE A 4 12.81 -38.02 -42.78
C PHE A 4 11.91 -39.23 -43.14
N VAL A 5 11.56 -39.35 -44.41
CA VAL A 5 10.79 -40.53 -44.90
C VAL A 5 11.66 -41.82 -44.87
N ARG A 6 12.99 -41.73 -45.03
CA ARG A 6 13.89 -42.87 -44.87
C ARG A 6 14.10 -43.28 -43.42
N SER A 7 14.16 -42.31 -42.47
CA SER A 7 14.26 -42.63 -41.05
C SER A 7 12.99 -43.26 -40.51
N LEU A 8 11.83 -42.86 -41.03
CA LEU A 8 10.55 -43.47 -40.72
C LEU A 8 10.45 -44.99 -41.04
N LEU A 9 11.26 -45.46 -42.00
CA LEU A 9 11.26 -46.85 -42.42
C LEU A 9 12.42 -47.68 -41.81
N ALA A 10 13.41 -47.04 -41.15
CA ALA A 10 14.63 -47.70 -40.70
C ALA A 10 14.63 -48.17 -39.22
N SER A 11 13.93 -47.47 -38.31
CA SER A 11 13.74 -47.97 -36.94
C SER A 11 12.47 -47.41 -36.29
N PRO A 12 11.60 -48.28 -35.75
CA PRO A 12 10.39 -47.83 -35.04
C PRO A 12 10.67 -46.93 -33.84
N ARG A 13 11.88 -46.97 -33.30
CA ARG A 13 12.30 -46.17 -32.14
C ARG A 13 12.41 -44.69 -32.47
N ASP A 14 12.95 -44.35 -33.67
CA ASP A 14 13.19 -42.94 -34.06
C ASP A 14 11.92 -42.17 -34.33
N VAL A 15 10.80 -42.87 -34.52
CA VAL A 15 9.45 -42.27 -34.67
C VAL A 15 8.68 -42.28 -33.37
N LEU A 16 8.80 -43.33 -32.56
CA LEU A 16 8.07 -43.47 -31.30
C LEU A 16 8.51 -42.45 -30.24
N PHE A 17 9.83 -42.18 -30.10
CA PHE A 17 10.37 -41.27 -29.11
C PHE A 17 9.84 -39.82 -29.28
N PRO A 18 9.92 -39.18 -30.47
CA PRO A 18 9.33 -37.85 -30.71
C PRO A 18 7.87 -37.77 -30.36
N ILE A 19 7.08 -38.75 -30.86
CA ILE A 19 5.64 -38.80 -30.60
C ILE A 19 5.34 -38.92 -29.11
N MET A 20 6.08 -39.76 -28.38
CA MET A 20 5.95 -39.91 -26.95
C MET A 20 6.29 -38.60 -26.19
N HIS A 21 7.36 -37.89 -26.59
CA HIS A 21 7.70 -36.60 -26.00
C HIS A 21 6.61 -35.56 -26.19
N VAL A 22 6.12 -35.37 -27.43
CA VAL A 22 5.04 -34.42 -27.72
C VAL A 22 3.77 -34.80 -26.95
N LEU A 23 3.41 -36.10 -26.91
CA LEU A 23 2.27 -36.59 -26.16
C LEU A 23 2.41 -36.36 -24.66
N THR A 24 3.59 -36.60 -24.09
CA THR A 24 3.85 -36.38 -22.68
C THR A 24 3.71 -34.90 -22.30
N VAL A 25 4.30 -33.98 -23.08
CA VAL A 25 4.19 -32.53 -22.85
C VAL A 25 2.75 -32.07 -23.02
N PHE A 26 2.02 -32.60 -24.02
CA PHE A 26 0.61 -32.30 -24.21
C PHE A 26 -0.24 -32.72 -23.01
N LEU A 27 -0.07 -33.96 -22.53
CA LEU A 27 -0.81 -34.50 -21.37
C LEU A 27 -0.46 -33.74 -20.09
N LEU A 28 0.83 -33.44 -19.89
CA LEU A 28 1.30 -32.63 -18.74
C LEU A 28 0.73 -31.23 -18.79
N GLY A 29 0.71 -30.59 -19.95
CA GLY A 29 0.14 -29.27 -20.15
C GLY A 29 -1.38 -29.27 -19.88
N LEU A 30 -2.11 -30.27 -20.34
CA LEU A 30 -3.54 -30.41 -20.03
C LEU A 30 -3.79 -30.64 -18.54
N LEU A 31 -2.92 -31.42 -17.88
CA LEU A 31 -3.00 -31.65 -16.43
C LEU A 31 -2.80 -30.34 -15.65
N ILE A 32 -1.77 -29.56 -16.02
CA ILE A 32 -1.49 -28.25 -15.41
C ILE A 32 -2.69 -27.30 -15.59
N LEU A 33 -3.26 -27.21 -16.81
CA LEU A 33 -4.43 -26.38 -17.08
C LEU A 33 -5.64 -26.82 -16.24
N ARG A 34 -5.85 -28.13 -16.04
CA ARG A 34 -6.91 -28.65 -15.18
C ARG A 34 -6.68 -28.33 -13.71
N LEU A 35 -5.44 -28.42 -13.24
CA LEU A 35 -5.08 -28.05 -11.86
C LEU A 35 -5.30 -26.58 -11.60
N ILE A 36 -4.86 -25.69 -12.49
CA ILE A 36 -5.10 -24.25 -12.41
C ILE A 36 -6.60 -23.96 -12.36
N ASP A 37 -7.39 -24.58 -13.24
CA ASP A 37 -8.85 -24.40 -13.27
C ASP A 37 -9.53 -24.89 -11.96
N SER A 38 -9.04 -26.00 -11.40
CA SER A 38 -9.50 -26.53 -10.13
C SER A 38 -9.16 -25.62 -8.94
N LEU A 39 -7.93 -25.07 -8.92
CA LEU A 39 -7.51 -24.10 -7.90
C LEU A 39 -8.31 -22.80 -7.96
N LEU A 40 -8.53 -22.25 -9.16
CA LEU A 40 -9.36 -21.06 -9.36
C LEU A 40 -10.80 -21.27 -8.88
N LYS A 41 -11.39 -22.44 -9.13
CA LYS A 41 -12.71 -22.81 -8.61
C LYS A 41 -12.71 -22.91 -7.08
N ARG A 42 -11.65 -23.44 -6.49
CA ARG A 42 -11.55 -23.60 -5.04
C ARG A 42 -11.42 -22.25 -4.33
N ILE A 43 -10.61 -21.34 -4.88
CA ILE A 43 -10.46 -19.97 -4.36
C ILE A 43 -11.78 -19.20 -4.46
N ALA A 44 -12.50 -19.31 -5.59
CA ALA A 44 -13.80 -18.66 -5.79
C ALA A 44 -14.88 -19.15 -4.78
N ARG A 45 -14.76 -20.36 -4.21
CA ARG A 45 -15.70 -20.88 -3.21
C ARG A 45 -15.41 -20.43 -1.78
N ILE A 46 -14.18 -19.96 -1.51
CA ILE A 46 -13.75 -19.54 -0.16
C ILE A 46 -14.07 -18.06 0.09
N ALA A 47 -14.40 -17.29 -0.97
CA ALA A 47 -14.78 -15.88 -0.83
C ALA A 47 -16.07 -15.77 0.01
N PRO A 48 -16.11 -14.86 1.03
CA PRO A 48 -17.25 -14.74 1.93
C PRO A 48 -18.52 -14.33 1.18
N THR A 49 -19.64 -14.97 1.57
CA THR A 49 -20.93 -14.92 0.88
C THR A 49 -21.80 -13.75 1.39
N ASP A 50 -21.38 -12.52 1.17
CA ASP A 50 -22.27 -11.39 1.38
C ASP A 50 -23.13 -11.18 0.12
N ALA A 51 -24.43 -11.36 0.30
CA ALA A 51 -25.43 -11.48 -0.79
C ALA A 51 -25.53 -10.27 -1.73
N THR A 52 -25.12 -9.09 -1.30
CA THR A 52 -25.20 -7.85 -2.10
C THR A 52 -24.04 -7.69 -3.10
N HIS A 53 -22.91 -8.38 -2.89
CA HIS A 53 -21.74 -8.33 -3.76
C HIS A 53 -21.62 -9.50 -4.74
N LEU A 54 -22.45 -10.57 -4.60
CA LEU A 54 -22.36 -11.81 -5.37
C LEU A 54 -22.47 -11.61 -6.88
N HIS A 55 -23.32 -10.71 -7.35
CA HIS A 55 -23.51 -10.50 -8.79
C HIS A 55 -22.29 -9.87 -9.49
N ARG A 56 -21.53 -9.00 -8.78
CA ARG A 56 -20.32 -8.39 -9.33
C ARG A 56 -19.11 -9.32 -9.28
N ILE A 57 -19.03 -10.20 -8.28
CA ILE A 57 -17.88 -11.11 -8.09
C ILE A 57 -17.92 -12.26 -9.09
N ASN A 58 -19.11 -12.84 -9.35
CA ASN A 58 -19.26 -13.98 -10.26
C ASN A 58 -18.84 -13.64 -11.70
N HIS A 59 -19.24 -12.48 -12.24
CA HIS A 59 -18.82 -12.06 -13.58
C HIS A 59 -17.31 -11.83 -13.71
N ARG A 60 -16.66 -11.31 -12.66
CA ARG A 60 -15.21 -11.07 -12.67
C ARG A 60 -14.39 -12.36 -12.62
N THR A 61 -14.83 -13.34 -11.83
CA THR A 61 -14.14 -14.64 -11.71
C THR A 61 -14.28 -15.49 -12.98
N GLU A 62 -15.41 -15.43 -13.66
CA GLU A 62 -15.59 -16.11 -14.96
C GLU A 62 -14.71 -15.51 -16.05
N THR A 63 -14.66 -14.19 -16.16
CA THR A 63 -13.80 -13.50 -17.14
C THR A 63 -12.33 -13.82 -16.90
N LEU A 64 -11.87 -13.75 -15.66
CA LEU A 64 -10.49 -14.09 -15.29
C LEU A 64 -10.16 -15.54 -15.63
N ARG A 65 -11.06 -16.46 -15.36
CA ARG A 65 -10.90 -17.89 -15.66
C ARG A 65 -10.81 -18.14 -17.16
N HIS A 66 -11.67 -17.49 -17.96
CA HIS A 66 -11.62 -17.57 -19.43
C HIS A 66 -10.28 -17.04 -19.96
N PHE A 67 -9.83 -15.91 -19.44
CA PHE A 67 -8.55 -15.30 -19.83
C PHE A 67 -7.37 -16.22 -19.51
N VAL A 68 -7.27 -16.72 -18.28
CA VAL A 68 -6.16 -17.62 -17.85
C VAL A 68 -6.17 -18.91 -18.66
N ARG A 69 -7.35 -19.49 -18.94
CA ARG A 69 -7.47 -20.71 -19.75
C ARG A 69 -7.08 -20.44 -21.19
N SER A 70 -7.50 -19.31 -21.78
CA SER A 70 -7.15 -18.94 -23.15
C SER A 70 -5.65 -18.74 -23.30
N LEU A 71 -5.04 -17.96 -22.38
CA LEU A 71 -3.60 -17.74 -22.34
C LEU A 71 -2.82 -19.05 -22.19
N GLY A 72 -3.22 -19.90 -21.25
CA GLY A 72 -2.57 -21.20 -21.01
C GLY A 72 -2.65 -22.12 -22.22
N ARG A 73 -3.78 -22.14 -22.94
CA ARG A 73 -3.92 -22.90 -24.21
C ARG A 73 -3.01 -22.35 -25.29
N SER A 74 -2.90 -21.02 -25.42
CA SER A 74 -2.01 -20.39 -26.40
C SER A 74 -0.55 -20.71 -26.13
N VAL A 75 -0.13 -20.67 -24.87
CA VAL A 75 1.24 -21.06 -24.46
C VAL A 75 1.49 -22.54 -24.74
N LEU A 76 0.56 -23.42 -24.39
CA LEU A 76 0.69 -24.86 -24.66
C LEU A 76 0.79 -25.15 -26.17
N ALA A 77 -0.07 -24.50 -26.99
CA ALA A 77 -0.02 -24.65 -28.45
C ALA A 77 1.33 -24.17 -29.02
N ALA A 78 1.83 -23.02 -28.56
CA ALA A 78 3.14 -22.52 -28.98
C ALA A 78 4.28 -23.49 -28.58
N THR A 79 4.25 -24.06 -27.38
CA THR A 79 5.23 -25.05 -26.92
C THR A 79 5.22 -26.30 -27.79
N ILE A 80 4.03 -26.80 -28.18
CA ILE A 80 3.88 -27.98 -29.04
C ILE A 80 4.41 -27.68 -30.44
N VAL A 81 4.11 -26.50 -31.01
CA VAL A 81 4.64 -26.09 -32.32
C VAL A 81 6.17 -26.04 -32.29
N ILE A 82 6.76 -25.46 -31.26
CA ILE A 82 8.22 -25.41 -31.07
C ILE A 82 8.81 -26.82 -31.03
N MET A 83 8.18 -27.75 -30.28
CA MET A 83 8.64 -29.13 -30.19
C MET A 83 8.56 -29.85 -31.56
N ILE A 84 7.47 -29.68 -32.29
CA ILE A 84 7.33 -30.29 -33.61
C ILE A 84 8.39 -29.76 -34.59
N LEU A 85 8.66 -28.45 -34.59
CA LEU A 85 9.70 -27.85 -35.42
C LEU A 85 11.08 -28.39 -35.08
N TYR A 86 11.38 -28.62 -33.81
CA TYR A 86 12.63 -29.22 -33.34
C TYR A 86 12.76 -30.65 -33.84
N GLU A 87 11.75 -31.50 -33.70
CA GLU A 87 11.76 -32.91 -34.12
C GLU A 87 11.83 -33.06 -35.64
N VAL A 88 11.31 -32.11 -36.40
CA VAL A 88 11.39 -32.08 -37.88
C VAL A 88 12.74 -31.60 -38.38
N GLY A 89 13.66 -31.16 -37.48
CA GLY A 89 15.00 -30.70 -37.85
C GLY A 89 15.04 -29.30 -38.47
N LEU A 90 14.02 -28.45 -38.19
CA LEU A 90 13.95 -27.06 -38.66
C LEU A 90 14.65 -26.10 -37.70
N GLU A 91 15.90 -26.41 -37.32
CA GLU A 91 16.66 -25.66 -36.30
C GLU A 91 16.84 -24.18 -36.64
N GLY A 92 17.04 -23.83 -37.91
CA GLY A 92 17.15 -22.43 -38.35
C GLY A 92 15.88 -21.63 -38.15
N THR A 93 14.71 -22.24 -38.39
CA THR A 93 13.40 -21.64 -38.16
C THR A 93 13.12 -21.50 -36.66
N LEU A 94 13.49 -22.54 -35.90
CA LEU A 94 13.32 -22.56 -34.45
C LEU A 94 14.13 -21.44 -33.75
N SER A 95 15.39 -21.25 -34.15
CA SER A 95 16.23 -20.18 -33.57
C SER A 95 15.64 -18.79 -33.83
N THR A 96 15.10 -18.55 -35.01
CA THR A 96 14.44 -17.29 -35.37
C THR A 96 13.15 -17.06 -34.52
N LEU A 97 12.34 -18.10 -34.35
CA LEU A 97 11.12 -18.05 -33.54
C LEU A 97 11.45 -17.81 -32.05
N LEU A 98 12.48 -18.50 -31.53
CA LEU A 98 12.91 -18.31 -30.14
C LEU A 98 13.49 -16.90 -29.89
N ALA A 99 14.22 -16.35 -30.86
CA ALA A 99 14.71 -14.96 -30.78
C ALA A 99 13.54 -13.96 -30.74
N GLY A 100 12.55 -14.15 -31.62
CA GLY A 100 11.33 -13.33 -31.64
C GLY A 100 10.50 -13.47 -30.34
N ALA A 101 10.36 -14.69 -29.83
CA ALA A 101 9.68 -14.96 -28.55
C ALA A 101 10.45 -14.31 -27.36
N GLY A 102 11.78 -14.29 -27.41
CA GLY A 102 12.61 -13.60 -26.41
C GLY A 102 12.33 -12.10 -26.36
N ILE A 103 12.27 -11.44 -27.52
CA ILE A 103 11.93 -10.00 -27.61
C ILE A 103 10.49 -9.76 -27.11
N ALA A 104 9.53 -10.58 -27.51
CA ALA A 104 8.14 -10.47 -27.05
C ALA A 104 8.05 -10.67 -25.52
N SER A 105 8.83 -11.60 -24.94
CA SER A 105 8.89 -11.84 -23.50
C SER A 105 9.44 -10.64 -22.74
N LEU A 106 10.44 -9.93 -23.26
CA LEU A 106 10.95 -8.69 -22.68
C LEU A 106 9.88 -7.60 -22.68
N ALA A 107 9.12 -7.44 -23.79
CA ALA A 107 8.03 -6.47 -23.86
C ALA A 107 6.94 -6.76 -22.81
N ILE A 108 6.57 -8.04 -22.62
CA ILE A 108 5.62 -8.46 -21.58
C ILE A 108 6.17 -8.19 -20.18
N ALA A 109 7.47 -8.50 -19.96
CA ALA A 109 8.12 -8.27 -18.67
C ALA A 109 8.12 -6.79 -18.28
N PHE A 110 8.44 -5.89 -19.22
CA PHE A 110 8.35 -4.45 -18.99
C PHE A 110 6.91 -4.00 -18.74
N GLY A 111 5.93 -4.55 -19.46
CA GLY A 111 4.51 -4.26 -19.24
C GLY A 111 4.00 -4.71 -17.87
N ALA A 112 4.56 -5.80 -17.32
CA ALA A 112 4.17 -6.35 -16.01
C ALA A 112 5.03 -5.83 -14.83
N GLN A 113 6.05 -5.02 -15.08
CA GLN A 113 7.02 -4.58 -14.07
C GLN A 113 6.38 -3.93 -12.85
N SER A 114 5.37 -3.07 -13.05
CA SER A 114 4.66 -2.42 -11.94
C SER A 114 3.91 -3.43 -11.06
N LEU A 115 3.27 -4.43 -11.65
CA LEU A 115 2.57 -5.48 -10.90
C LEU A 115 3.53 -6.30 -10.03
N VAL A 116 4.68 -6.66 -10.57
CA VAL A 116 5.72 -7.38 -9.82
C VAL A 116 6.24 -6.52 -8.67
N LYS A 117 6.51 -5.23 -8.93
CA LYS A 117 6.94 -4.27 -7.91
C LYS A 117 5.89 -4.14 -6.80
N ASP A 118 4.60 -4.05 -7.13
CA ASP A 118 3.52 -3.95 -6.15
C ASP A 118 3.51 -5.17 -5.22
N VAL A 119 3.58 -6.38 -5.78
CA VAL A 119 3.53 -7.63 -5.01
C VAL A 119 4.75 -7.78 -4.11
N ILE A 120 5.95 -7.51 -4.63
CA ILE A 120 7.19 -7.57 -3.85
C ILE A 120 7.17 -6.54 -2.72
N SER A 121 6.76 -5.30 -2.99
CA SER A 121 6.65 -4.25 -1.97
C SER A 121 5.63 -4.63 -0.88
N GLY A 122 4.44 -5.10 -1.26
CA GLY A 122 3.43 -5.56 -0.31
C GLY A 122 3.89 -6.72 0.56
N PHE A 123 4.62 -7.67 -0.01
CA PHE A 123 5.24 -8.76 0.74
C PHE A 123 6.20 -8.25 1.82
N PHE A 124 7.09 -7.32 1.49
CA PHE A 124 8.01 -6.73 2.47
C PHE A 124 7.32 -5.84 3.51
N VAL A 125 6.24 -5.15 3.16
CA VAL A 125 5.43 -4.39 4.13
C VAL A 125 4.82 -5.34 5.16
N LEU A 126 4.25 -6.47 4.72
CA LEU A 126 3.61 -7.46 5.61
C LEU A 126 4.61 -8.19 6.50
N ILE A 127 5.73 -8.68 5.94
CA ILE A 127 6.74 -9.42 6.72
C ILE A 127 7.51 -8.49 7.65
N GLY A 128 7.77 -7.24 7.18
CA GLY A 128 8.50 -6.26 7.97
C GLY A 128 7.65 -5.55 9.01
N ASP A 129 6.35 -5.85 9.09
CA ASP A 129 5.39 -5.18 9.99
C ASP A 129 5.53 -3.65 9.97
N GLN A 130 5.70 -3.10 8.75
CA GLN A 130 5.94 -1.66 8.60
C GLN A 130 4.71 -0.86 9.00
N TYR A 131 3.52 -1.31 8.63
CA TYR A 131 2.21 -0.84 9.07
C TYR A 131 1.15 -1.91 8.78
N GLY A 132 -0.01 -1.83 9.44
CA GLY A 132 -1.06 -2.84 9.35
C GLY A 132 -2.47 -2.27 9.33
N VAL A 133 -3.44 -3.17 9.16
CA VAL A 133 -4.88 -2.81 9.19
C VAL A 133 -5.26 -2.24 10.55
N GLY A 134 -6.02 -1.15 10.56
CA GLY A 134 -6.40 -0.40 11.74
C GLY A 134 -5.43 0.71 12.15
N GLU A 135 -4.21 0.74 11.60
CA GLU A 135 -3.27 1.81 11.88
C GLU A 135 -3.57 3.07 11.05
N SER A 136 -3.37 4.23 11.66
CA SER A 136 -3.40 5.51 10.97
C SER A 136 -2.03 5.79 10.37
N VAL A 137 -2.00 6.00 9.05
CA VAL A 137 -0.77 6.22 8.31
C VAL A 137 -0.88 7.41 7.37
N ARG A 138 0.29 7.97 7.01
CA ARG A 138 0.42 8.95 5.94
C ARG A 138 1.36 8.42 4.88
N ILE A 139 0.86 8.32 3.64
CA ILE A 139 1.60 7.90 2.46
C ILE A 139 1.62 9.05 1.46
N GLY A 140 2.78 9.69 1.29
CA GLY A 140 2.87 10.94 0.54
C GLY A 140 2.02 12.04 1.16
N THR A 141 1.02 12.53 0.43
CA THR A 141 0.04 13.54 0.90
C THR A 141 -1.25 12.94 1.45
N LEU A 142 -1.46 11.63 1.27
CA LEU A 142 -2.67 10.93 1.70
C LEU A 142 -2.53 10.44 3.14
N GLU A 143 -3.48 10.82 3.99
CA GLU A 143 -3.55 10.39 5.39
C GLU A 143 -4.86 9.67 5.64
N GLY A 144 -4.82 8.57 6.38
CA GLY A 144 -6.04 7.81 6.73
C GLY A 144 -5.74 6.57 7.55
N VAL A 145 -6.81 5.87 7.90
CA VAL A 145 -6.74 4.56 8.55
C VAL A 145 -6.67 3.46 7.49
N VAL A 146 -5.78 2.51 7.68
CA VAL A 146 -5.68 1.33 6.81
C VAL A 146 -6.89 0.44 7.04
N GLU A 147 -7.78 0.32 6.05
CA GLU A 147 -8.96 -0.57 6.11
C GLU A 147 -8.65 -1.98 5.61
N GLU A 148 -7.86 -2.04 4.54
CA GLU A 148 -7.54 -3.32 3.90
C GLU A 148 -6.10 -3.27 3.39
N MET A 149 -5.42 -4.40 3.48
CA MET A 149 -4.10 -4.59 2.91
C MET A 149 -4.04 -5.92 2.17
N THR A 150 -3.61 -5.86 0.92
CA THR A 150 -3.33 -7.02 0.09
C THR A 150 -1.85 -7.01 -0.33
N LEU A 151 -1.39 -8.06 -0.99
CA LEU A 151 -0.03 -8.07 -1.57
C LEU A 151 0.18 -6.96 -2.60
N ARG A 152 -0.87 -6.48 -3.28
CA ARG A 152 -0.74 -5.50 -4.36
C ARG A 152 -1.11 -4.09 -3.95
N VAL A 153 -2.09 -3.92 -3.09
CA VAL A 153 -2.64 -2.62 -2.74
C VAL A 153 -2.86 -2.48 -1.24
N THR A 154 -2.71 -1.26 -0.76
CA THR A 154 -3.16 -0.79 0.55
C THR A 154 -4.35 0.14 0.36
N VAL A 155 -5.40 -0.03 1.14
CA VAL A 155 -6.63 0.78 1.11
C VAL A 155 -6.68 1.63 2.37
N LEU A 156 -6.72 2.95 2.19
CA LEU A 156 -6.85 3.92 3.28
C LEU A 156 -8.22 4.58 3.23
N ARG A 157 -8.80 4.85 4.41
CA ARG A 157 -9.94 5.78 4.55
C ARG A 157 -9.49 7.02 5.29
N ASN A 158 -9.72 8.20 4.70
CA ASN A 158 -9.43 9.48 5.33
C ASN A 158 -10.55 9.92 6.29
N ALA A 159 -10.37 11.05 6.97
CA ALA A 159 -11.34 11.59 7.90
C ALA A 159 -12.66 12.03 7.21
N ASP A 160 -12.63 12.36 5.94
CA ASP A 160 -13.79 12.74 5.13
C ASP A 160 -14.57 11.52 4.61
N GLY A 161 -14.08 10.29 4.89
CA GLY A 161 -14.69 9.03 4.48
C GLY A 161 -14.30 8.57 3.06
N GLU A 162 -13.40 9.29 2.37
CA GLU A 162 -12.90 8.90 1.06
C GLU A 162 -11.98 7.69 1.16
N ILE A 163 -12.05 6.83 0.15
CA ILE A 163 -11.23 5.63 0.05
C ILE A 163 -10.12 5.86 -0.97
N HIS A 164 -8.87 5.71 -0.54
CA HIS A 164 -7.68 5.76 -1.38
C HIS A 164 -7.11 4.35 -1.57
N VAL A 165 -7.06 3.88 -2.81
CA VAL A 165 -6.46 2.59 -3.17
C VAL A 165 -5.07 2.83 -3.71
N ILE A 166 -4.05 2.47 -2.96
CA ILE A 166 -2.65 2.79 -3.22
C ILE A 166 -1.91 1.51 -3.63
N PRO A 167 -1.34 1.41 -4.84
CA PRO A 167 -0.45 0.31 -5.21
C PRO A 167 0.78 0.27 -4.30
N ASN A 168 1.09 -0.89 -3.72
CA ASN A 168 2.18 -1.02 -2.75
C ASN A 168 3.55 -0.63 -3.34
N GLY A 169 3.77 -0.90 -4.63
CA GLY A 169 4.99 -0.51 -5.33
C GLY A 169 5.18 1.00 -5.54
N SER A 170 4.12 1.80 -5.33
CA SER A 170 4.19 3.26 -5.38
C SER A 170 4.55 3.89 -4.03
N VAL A 171 4.48 3.13 -2.93
CA VAL A 171 4.81 3.59 -1.59
C VAL A 171 6.33 3.68 -1.46
N GLN A 172 6.85 4.89 -1.33
CA GLN A 172 8.27 5.16 -1.10
C GLN A 172 8.56 5.40 0.38
N THR A 173 7.67 6.13 1.03
CA THR A 173 7.78 6.48 2.45
C THR A 173 6.40 6.36 3.07
N VAL A 174 6.32 5.75 4.24
CA VAL A 174 5.14 5.72 5.09
C VAL A 174 5.48 6.33 6.43
N THR A 175 4.56 7.15 6.96
CA THR A 175 4.62 7.66 8.34
C THR A 175 3.49 7.01 9.11
N VAL A 176 3.81 6.18 10.10
CA VAL A 176 2.81 5.58 10.99
C VAL A 176 2.48 6.58 12.10
N LEU A 177 1.19 6.90 12.24
CA LEU A 177 0.71 7.96 13.14
C LEU A 177 0.09 7.39 14.42
N SER A 178 -0.20 6.10 14.46
CA SER A 178 -0.93 5.42 15.56
C SER A 178 -0.05 4.58 16.47
N ARG A 179 1.27 4.46 16.20
CA ARG A 179 2.16 3.63 17.02
C ARG A 179 2.70 4.41 18.22
N ASP A 180 2.72 3.73 19.36
CA ASP A 180 3.29 4.11 20.64
C ASP A 180 2.79 5.45 21.18
N TRP A 181 3.20 6.55 20.60
CA TRP A 181 2.86 7.90 21.08
C TRP A 181 2.90 8.96 19.97
N ARG A 182 2.13 10.02 20.20
CA ARG A 182 2.19 11.24 19.37
C ARG A 182 2.44 12.45 20.27
N ARG A 183 2.96 13.50 19.67
CA ARG A 183 3.15 14.78 20.37
C ARG A 183 1.99 15.71 20.05
N ALA A 184 1.23 16.10 21.08
CA ALA A 184 0.33 17.23 20.99
C ALA A 184 1.18 18.49 21.01
N LEU A 185 1.08 19.32 19.98
CA LEU A 185 1.74 20.62 19.86
C LEU A 185 0.69 21.71 19.89
N VAL A 186 0.92 22.73 20.72
CA VAL A 186 0.09 23.93 20.79
C VAL A 186 1.00 25.15 20.70
N ASP A 187 0.79 25.94 19.66
CA ASP A 187 1.43 27.22 19.50
C ASP A 187 0.51 28.33 19.97
N VAL A 188 1.01 29.16 20.86
CA VAL A 188 0.29 30.28 21.44
C VAL A 188 0.98 31.57 21.06
N GLU A 189 0.31 32.46 20.35
CA GLU A 189 0.86 33.73 19.95
C GLU A 189 0.35 34.86 20.88
N VAL A 190 1.27 35.44 21.63
CA VAL A 190 0.97 36.52 22.57
C VAL A 190 1.45 37.88 22.02
N SER A 191 0.81 38.95 22.48
CA SER A 191 1.23 40.32 22.16
C SER A 191 2.70 40.57 22.58
N PRO A 192 3.51 41.24 21.76
CA PRO A 192 4.89 41.57 22.11
C PRO A 192 5.01 42.54 23.31
N LYS A 193 3.88 43.13 23.74
CA LYS A 193 3.80 43.99 24.90
C LYS A 193 3.63 43.25 26.24
N GLU A 194 3.37 41.94 26.19
CA GLU A 194 3.19 41.12 27.38
C GLU A 194 4.54 40.79 28.04
N GLU A 195 4.52 40.72 29.37
CA GLU A 195 5.67 40.29 30.14
C GLU A 195 5.83 38.76 30.03
N LEU A 196 6.88 38.29 29.37
CA LEU A 196 7.06 36.87 29.08
C LEU A 196 7.20 36.03 30.37
N GLY A 197 7.81 36.55 31.42
CA GLY A 197 7.92 35.87 32.72
C GLY A 197 6.55 35.52 33.29
N ARG A 198 5.61 36.48 33.25
CA ARG A 198 4.21 36.25 33.65
C ARG A 198 3.51 35.24 32.74
N VAL A 199 3.68 35.37 31.44
CA VAL A 199 3.06 34.42 30.47
C VAL A 199 3.57 33.01 30.73
N PHE A 200 4.86 32.79 30.86
CA PHE A 200 5.43 31.47 31.18
C PHE A 200 4.92 30.92 32.53
N GLY A 201 4.76 31.73 33.56
CA GLY A 201 4.21 31.33 34.85
C GLY A 201 2.77 30.84 34.72
N VAL A 202 1.93 31.57 33.97
CA VAL A 202 0.53 31.18 33.71
C VAL A 202 0.45 29.89 32.88
N LEU A 203 1.28 29.77 31.84
CA LEU A 203 1.33 28.55 31.01
C LEU A 203 1.80 27.33 31.82
N ALA A 204 2.74 27.48 32.72
CA ALA A 204 3.16 26.40 33.61
C ALA A 204 2.02 25.92 34.54
N GLY A 205 1.24 26.84 35.10
CA GLY A 205 0.06 26.51 35.91
C GLY A 205 -1.05 25.80 35.10
N ILE A 206 -1.21 26.18 33.85
CA ILE A 206 -2.13 25.49 32.92
C ILE A 206 -1.65 24.06 32.67
N ASN A 207 -0.34 23.85 32.41
CA ASN A 207 0.25 22.53 32.17
C ASN A 207 0.05 21.60 33.39
N ASP A 208 0.20 22.12 34.62
CA ASP A 208 -0.03 21.35 35.83
C ASP A 208 -1.51 20.95 35.99
N THR A 209 -2.42 21.83 35.64
CA THR A 209 -3.86 21.55 35.65
C THR A 209 -4.25 20.52 34.61
N LEU A 210 -3.71 20.66 33.41
CA LEU A 210 -3.97 19.74 32.27
C LEU A 210 -3.47 18.32 32.58
N SER A 211 -2.29 18.20 33.19
CA SER A 211 -1.71 16.91 33.60
C SER A 211 -2.59 16.15 34.59
N LYS A 212 -3.30 16.87 35.46
CA LYS A 212 -4.22 16.27 36.45
C LYS A 212 -5.54 15.87 35.84
N ASN A 213 -6.06 16.69 34.93
CA ASN A 213 -7.42 16.49 34.35
C ASN A 213 -7.44 15.49 33.19
N LEU A 214 -6.34 15.33 32.47
CA LEU A 214 -6.21 14.47 31.28
C LEU A 214 -5.11 13.41 31.47
N SER A 215 -4.98 12.87 32.68
CA SER A 215 -3.99 11.85 33.03
C SER A 215 -4.07 10.62 32.10
N ASP A 216 -5.27 10.25 31.63
CA ASP A 216 -5.49 9.09 30.76
C ASP A 216 -5.07 9.32 29.29
N GLY A 217 -4.85 10.59 28.90
CA GLY A 217 -4.48 10.96 27.52
C GLY A 217 -3.01 11.38 27.38
N ILE A 218 -2.35 11.71 28.50
CA ILE A 218 -0.99 12.28 28.53
C ILE A 218 -0.02 11.24 29.09
N ILE A 219 1.03 10.94 28.33
CA ILE A 219 2.09 10.00 28.74
C ILE A 219 3.17 10.75 29.55
N ASP A 220 3.64 11.88 29.02
CA ASP A 220 4.64 12.72 29.69
C ASP A 220 4.05 14.09 29.99
N ARG A 221 4.49 14.70 31.12
CA ARG A 221 4.02 16.01 31.56
C ARG A 221 4.17 17.07 30.45
N PRO A 222 3.12 17.91 30.22
CA PRO A 222 3.20 19.00 29.26
C PRO A 222 4.34 19.95 29.57
N GLN A 223 5.07 20.38 28.57
CA GLN A 223 6.24 21.22 28.68
C GLN A 223 6.12 22.46 27.80
N ILE A 224 6.69 23.57 28.27
CA ILE A 224 6.91 24.73 27.43
C ILE A 224 8.26 24.51 26.74
N ILE A 225 8.23 24.35 25.41
CA ILE A 225 9.45 24.14 24.60
C ILE A 225 10.26 25.44 24.54
N GLY A 226 9.56 26.58 24.43
CA GLY A 226 10.17 27.90 24.37
C GLY A 226 9.51 28.79 23.33
N ILE A 227 10.25 29.84 22.95
CA ILE A 227 9.81 30.76 21.90
C ILE A 227 10.19 30.17 20.55
N GLU A 228 9.19 29.92 19.73
CA GLU A 228 9.35 29.37 18.37
C GLU A 228 9.58 30.50 17.36
N LYS A 229 8.88 31.64 17.54
CA LYS A 229 8.93 32.75 16.61
C LYS A 229 8.76 34.08 17.32
N LEU A 230 9.58 35.05 16.92
CA LEU A 230 9.48 36.45 17.33
C LEU A 230 9.19 37.32 16.11
N THR A 231 8.10 38.05 16.16
CA THR A 231 7.69 38.99 15.10
C THR A 231 7.36 40.34 15.72
N GLY A 232 7.29 41.38 14.92
CA GLY A 232 6.83 42.71 15.39
C GLY A 232 5.40 42.70 15.93
N ASN A 233 4.57 41.73 15.51
CA ASN A 233 3.16 41.62 15.85
C ASN A 233 2.86 40.61 16.94
N GLY A 234 3.76 39.67 17.22
CA GLY A 234 3.51 38.59 18.19
C GLY A 234 4.73 37.75 18.51
N ILE A 235 4.66 37.09 19.67
CA ILE A 235 5.63 36.14 20.15
C ILE A 235 4.93 34.77 20.22
N THR A 236 5.39 33.81 19.40
CA THR A 236 4.85 32.45 19.39
C THR A 236 5.58 31.58 20.38
N ILE A 237 4.85 31.07 21.38
CA ILE A 237 5.37 30.13 22.39
C ILE A 237 4.84 28.75 22.04
N ARG A 238 5.74 27.78 21.94
CA ARG A 238 5.40 26.39 21.66
C ARG A 238 5.33 25.56 22.92
N LEU A 239 4.22 24.84 23.04
CA LEU A 239 3.98 23.86 24.11
C LEU A 239 3.91 22.47 23.47
N ALA A 240 4.39 21.45 24.19
CA ALA A 240 4.37 20.06 23.73
C ALA A 240 4.03 19.11 24.88
N ALA A 241 3.22 18.09 24.57
CA ALA A 241 2.95 16.97 25.46
C ALA A 241 3.02 15.67 24.69
N LYS A 242 3.57 14.62 25.30
CA LYS A 242 3.54 13.27 24.74
C LYS A 242 2.22 12.61 25.14
N THR A 243 1.48 12.13 24.15
CA THR A 243 0.11 11.61 24.32
C THR A 243 -0.04 10.26 23.65
N TYR A 244 -1.06 9.51 24.04
CA TYR A 244 -1.52 8.40 23.23
C TYR A 244 -2.02 8.92 21.87
N PRO A 245 -1.81 8.15 20.77
CA PRO A 245 -2.14 8.61 19.41
C PRO A 245 -3.60 9.07 19.25
N GLU A 246 -4.56 8.31 19.80
CA GLU A 246 -6.00 8.60 19.71
C GLU A 246 -6.39 9.86 20.50
N LYS A 247 -5.61 10.20 21.53
CA LYS A 247 -5.89 11.31 22.44
C LYS A 247 -5.20 12.63 22.05
N GLN A 248 -4.30 12.61 21.06
CA GLN A 248 -3.53 13.78 20.65
C GLN A 248 -4.43 15.00 20.31
N GLY A 249 -5.50 14.77 19.52
CA GLY A 249 -6.41 15.82 19.11
C GLY A 249 -7.22 16.39 20.28
N GLU A 250 -7.71 15.51 21.14
CA GLU A 250 -8.48 15.88 22.35
C GLU A 250 -7.62 16.69 23.31
N VAL A 251 -6.42 16.23 23.63
CA VAL A 251 -5.48 16.95 24.50
C VAL A 251 -5.14 18.32 23.94
N ALA A 252 -4.84 18.42 22.63
CA ALA A 252 -4.54 19.70 22.00
C ALA A 252 -5.73 20.67 22.03
N LEU A 253 -6.96 20.19 21.86
CA LEU A 253 -8.18 21.01 21.95
C LEU A 253 -8.38 21.53 23.37
N GLN A 254 -8.37 20.63 24.37
CA GLN A 254 -8.56 21.00 25.78
C GLN A 254 -7.49 21.98 26.25
N TRP A 255 -6.26 21.81 25.76
CA TRP A 255 -5.16 22.72 26.06
C TRP A 255 -5.43 24.13 25.53
N ARG A 256 -5.83 24.25 24.25
CA ARG A 256 -6.20 25.56 23.65
C ARG A 256 -7.37 26.23 24.39
N LEU A 257 -8.38 25.47 24.77
CA LEU A 257 -9.52 26.00 25.54
C LEU A 257 -9.06 26.52 26.89
N LYS A 258 -8.25 25.74 27.60
CA LYS A 258 -7.74 26.15 28.94
C LYS A 258 -6.82 27.36 28.88
N ILE A 259 -5.99 27.46 27.84
CA ILE A 259 -5.16 28.64 27.57
C ILE A 259 -6.06 29.86 27.37
N LYS A 260 -7.06 29.77 26.49
CA LYS A 260 -7.96 30.89 26.21
C LYS A 260 -8.70 31.37 27.45
N GLU A 261 -9.34 30.45 28.19
CA GLU A 261 -10.02 30.80 29.46
C GLU A 261 -9.11 31.50 30.48
N THR A 262 -7.89 30.95 30.66
CA THR A 262 -6.96 31.47 31.66
C THR A 262 -6.38 32.80 31.24
N PHE A 263 -6.04 32.97 29.94
CA PHE A 263 -5.52 34.24 29.42
C PHE A 263 -6.56 35.35 29.51
N ASP A 264 -7.83 35.07 29.22
CA ASP A 264 -8.92 36.04 29.38
C ASP A 264 -9.05 36.48 30.84
N ARG A 265 -8.99 35.55 31.80
CA ARG A 265 -9.08 35.83 33.24
C ARG A 265 -7.87 36.61 33.74
N GLU A 266 -6.67 36.31 33.27
CA GLU A 266 -5.44 36.96 33.67
C GLU A 266 -5.15 38.27 32.88
N GLY A 267 -5.96 38.60 31.90
CA GLY A 267 -5.79 39.77 31.05
C GLY A 267 -4.60 39.72 30.11
N ILE A 268 -4.09 38.52 29.80
CA ILE A 268 -3.02 38.30 28.83
C ILE A 268 -3.59 38.42 27.41
N ARG A 269 -3.00 39.31 26.62
CA ARG A 269 -3.47 39.57 25.24
C ARG A 269 -2.81 38.61 24.26
N LEU A 270 -3.62 37.93 23.47
CA LEU A 270 -3.17 37.23 22.27
C LEU A 270 -2.74 38.25 21.21
N ALA A 271 -1.84 37.86 20.32
CA ALA A 271 -1.47 38.70 19.19
C ALA A 271 -2.66 38.94 18.29
N GLU A 272 -2.87 40.19 17.89
CA GLU A 272 -3.88 40.53 16.87
C GLU A 272 -3.33 40.12 15.52
N SER A 273 -3.91 39.08 14.89
CA SER A 273 -3.63 38.78 13.50
C SER A 273 -4.26 39.89 12.63
N LEU A 274 -3.45 40.82 12.11
CA LEU A 274 -3.87 41.68 11.04
C LEU A 274 -4.19 40.81 9.81
N ARG A 275 -5.48 40.45 9.62
CA ARG A 275 -5.95 39.99 8.32
C ARG A 275 -5.87 41.19 7.36
N ILE A 276 -4.77 41.27 6.61
CA ILE A 276 -4.76 42.06 5.39
C ILE A 276 -5.65 41.28 4.41
N VAL A 277 -6.90 41.74 4.27
CA VAL A 277 -7.78 41.30 3.20
C VAL A 277 -7.26 42.02 1.96
N SER A 278 -6.55 41.27 1.10
CA SER A 278 -6.22 41.72 -0.26
C SER A 278 -7.26 41.15 -1.22
#